data_7dd4747f72daf96075ca4b266a747900
#
_entry.id   7dd4747f72daf96075ca4b266a747900
#
_cell.length_a   1.000
_cell.length_b   1.000
_cell.length_c   1.000
_cell.angle_alpha   90.00
_cell.angle_beta   90.00
_cell.angle_gamma   90.00
#
_symmetry.space_group_name_H-M   'P 1'
#
loop_
_entity.id
_entity.type
_entity.pdbx_description
1 polymer ?
#
loop_
_entity_poly.entity_id
_entity_poly.type
_entity_poly.pdbx_seq_one_letter_code
_entity_poly.pdbx_strand_id
1 'polypeptide(L)'
;EKSKVIENQLDLFAEFAPDNPSEAKNESFESLKTTQHNYQLIDNEADLHRLCEFFLTKETLSLDTETTSTDAISAELVGLSFSVEEKEAFYIPIPENREEALKRVAIFKPVYENESILKVGQNIKYDYEVLSNYGVKLKGAMFDTMIAHYLIQPELRHNMDYMAETLLGYRTIHIEDLLGSKGKKQKNMRDLSPSEIYEYAAEDADITLRLKNVLAPKLKELNVEELFWSIEMPLVRVLADMELTG
;
A
#
# COMPACT_ATOMS: atom_id res chain seq x y z
N GLU A 1 39.68 -0.55 -25.76
CA GLU A 1 38.42 -1.35 -25.71
C GLU A 1 37.67 -1.31 -24.35
N LYS A 2 38.36 -1.03 -23.24
CA LYS A 2 37.72 -0.91 -21.92
C LYS A 2 37.00 0.44 -21.65
N SER A 3 37.29 1.50 -22.38
CA SER A 3 36.66 2.82 -22.18
C SER A 3 35.32 2.98 -22.89
N LYS A 4 35.02 2.23 -23.95
CA LYS A 4 33.75 2.31 -24.69
C LYS A 4 32.57 1.62 -24.02
N VAL A 5 32.83 0.68 -23.10
CA VAL A 5 31.75 -0.04 -22.37
C VAL A 5 31.18 0.80 -21.25
N ILE A 6 31.95 1.75 -20.69
CA ILE A 6 31.50 2.63 -19.60
C ILE A 6 30.67 3.80 -20.12
N GLU A 7 30.90 4.31 -21.32
CA GLU A 7 30.10 5.39 -21.92
C GLU A 7 28.67 4.95 -22.24
N ASN A 8 28.46 3.72 -22.72
CA ASN A 8 27.10 3.23 -23.03
C ASN A 8 26.24 2.89 -21.79
N GLN A 9 26.83 2.72 -20.60
CA GLN A 9 26.07 2.54 -19.37
C GLN A 9 25.61 3.87 -18.76
N LEU A 10 26.31 4.96 -19.02
CA LEU A 10 25.93 6.29 -18.52
C LEU A 10 24.77 6.91 -19.33
N ASP A 11 24.62 6.59 -20.60
CA ASP A 11 23.54 7.10 -21.44
C ASP A 11 22.16 6.49 -21.10
N LEU A 12 22.12 5.29 -20.52
CA LEU A 12 20.85 4.66 -20.11
C LEU A 12 20.22 5.35 -18.89
N PHE A 13 21.00 6.09 -18.13
CA PHE A 13 20.56 6.83 -16.95
C PHE A 13 20.36 8.33 -17.21
N ALA A 14 20.81 8.84 -18.35
CA ALA A 14 20.70 10.25 -18.71
C ALA A 14 19.27 10.70 -19.01
N GLU A 15 18.37 9.79 -19.37
CA GLU A 15 16.94 10.07 -19.57
C GLU A 15 16.14 10.24 -18.27
N PHE A 16 16.73 9.86 -17.13
CA PHE A 16 16.05 9.91 -15.81
C PHE A 16 16.75 10.82 -14.79
N ALA A 17 17.82 11.49 -15.16
CA ALA A 17 18.43 12.50 -14.30
C ALA A 17 17.68 13.84 -14.51
N PRO A 18 17.17 14.50 -13.48
CA PRO A 18 16.62 15.83 -13.63
C PRO A 18 17.73 16.77 -14.10
N ASP A 19 17.53 17.40 -15.24
CA ASP A 19 18.39 18.45 -15.74
C ASP A 19 18.47 19.56 -14.70
N ASN A 20 19.65 19.76 -14.15
CA ASN A 20 20.08 20.89 -13.30
C ASN A 20 19.22 21.27 -12.08
N PRO A 21 19.77 21.29 -10.86
CA PRO A 21 19.04 21.70 -9.65
C PRO A 21 18.67 23.20 -9.62
N SER A 22 18.91 23.95 -10.67
CA SER A 22 18.58 25.41 -10.75
C SER A 22 17.34 25.75 -11.59
N GLU A 23 16.72 24.78 -12.26
CA GLU A 23 15.41 24.91 -12.90
C GLU A 23 14.42 23.91 -12.30
N ALA A 24 14.13 24.04 -11.01
CA ALA A 24 12.92 23.48 -10.44
C ALA A 24 11.73 24.19 -11.12
N LYS A 25 11.25 23.61 -12.23
CA LYS A 25 9.90 23.89 -12.70
C LYS A 25 9.02 23.71 -11.47
N ASN A 26 8.17 24.69 -11.15
CA ASN A 26 7.05 24.56 -10.25
C ASN A 26 6.08 23.52 -10.86
N GLU A 27 6.46 22.26 -10.86
CA GLU A 27 5.54 21.16 -11.12
C GLU A 27 4.63 21.10 -9.91
N SER A 28 3.42 21.59 -10.07
CA SER A 28 2.38 21.46 -9.07
C SER A 28 1.99 19.99 -9.03
N PHE A 29 2.49 19.25 -8.02
CA PHE A 29 2.03 17.90 -7.76
C PHE A 29 0.50 17.87 -7.60
N GLU A 30 -0.12 16.86 -8.14
CA GLU A 30 -1.48 16.50 -7.74
C GLU A 30 -1.49 16.15 -6.24
N SER A 31 -2.62 16.29 -5.60
CA SER A 31 -2.81 15.92 -4.20
C SER A 31 -4.29 15.64 -3.96
N LEU A 32 -4.66 15.13 -2.79
CA LEU A 32 -6.05 14.94 -2.42
C LEU A 32 -6.90 16.19 -2.67
N LYS A 33 -6.36 17.38 -2.38
CA LYS A 33 -7.07 18.67 -2.55
C LYS A 33 -7.29 19.09 -4.00
N THR A 34 -6.47 18.59 -4.92
CA THR A 34 -6.50 18.99 -6.35
C THR A 34 -7.07 17.91 -7.27
N THR A 35 -7.18 16.67 -6.76
CA THR A 35 -7.63 15.51 -7.53
C THR A 35 -9.07 15.17 -7.15
N GLN A 36 -9.95 15.02 -8.14
CA GLN A 36 -11.29 14.50 -7.89
C GLN A 36 -11.20 13.02 -7.52
N HIS A 37 -11.80 12.66 -6.38
CA HIS A 37 -11.78 11.31 -5.83
C HIS A 37 -13.11 10.98 -5.17
N ASN A 38 -13.35 9.70 -4.92
CA ASN A 38 -14.51 9.15 -4.23
C ASN A 38 -14.05 8.25 -3.08
N TYR A 39 -13.64 8.85 -1.97
CA TYR A 39 -13.24 8.10 -0.77
C TYR A 39 -14.40 8.05 0.21
N GLN A 40 -14.69 6.87 0.73
CA GLN A 40 -15.87 6.61 1.53
C GLN A 40 -15.51 5.98 2.87
N LEU A 41 -16.06 6.56 3.95
CA LEU A 41 -16.06 5.97 5.28
C LEU A 41 -17.28 5.05 5.41
N ILE A 42 -17.07 3.75 5.61
CA ILE A 42 -18.13 2.73 5.71
C ILE A 42 -18.10 2.13 7.12
N ASP A 43 -19.14 2.36 7.89
CA ASP A 43 -19.19 1.90 9.29
C ASP A 43 -20.44 1.04 9.63
N ASN A 44 -21.52 1.13 8.86
CA ASN A 44 -22.69 0.31 9.12
C ASN A 44 -22.58 -1.11 8.53
N GLU A 45 -23.08 -2.10 9.26
CA GLU A 45 -22.92 -3.52 8.95
C GLU A 45 -23.51 -3.93 7.59
N ALA A 46 -24.65 -3.37 7.21
CA ALA A 46 -25.28 -3.70 5.93
C ALA A 46 -24.44 -3.24 4.73
N ASP A 47 -23.78 -2.08 4.84
CA ASP A 47 -22.89 -1.57 3.80
C ASP A 47 -21.56 -2.36 3.77
N LEU A 48 -21.04 -2.82 4.92
CA LEU A 48 -19.86 -3.69 4.97
C LEU A 48 -20.09 -5.01 4.20
N HIS A 49 -21.24 -5.64 4.38
CA HIS A 49 -21.59 -6.85 3.63
C HIS A 49 -21.74 -6.58 2.13
N ARG A 50 -22.40 -5.50 1.73
CA ARG A 50 -22.52 -5.10 0.32
C ARG A 50 -21.14 -4.80 -0.29
N LEU A 51 -20.27 -4.15 0.46
CA LEU A 51 -18.90 -3.87 0.03
C LEU A 51 -18.08 -5.15 -0.15
N CYS A 52 -18.22 -6.11 0.77
CA CYS A 52 -17.59 -7.43 0.65
C CYS A 52 -18.07 -8.15 -0.62
N GLU A 53 -19.38 -8.18 -0.88
CA GLU A 53 -19.94 -8.77 -2.11
C GLU A 53 -19.41 -8.07 -3.37
N PHE A 54 -19.31 -6.74 -3.34
CA PHE A 54 -18.74 -5.96 -4.43
C PHE A 54 -17.27 -6.32 -4.69
N PHE A 55 -16.45 -6.43 -3.65
CA PHE A 55 -15.04 -6.81 -3.80
C PHE A 55 -14.86 -8.24 -4.33
N LEU A 56 -15.76 -9.17 -4.00
CA LEU A 56 -15.72 -10.53 -4.54
C LEU A 56 -15.94 -10.61 -6.07
N THR A 57 -16.44 -9.56 -6.69
CA THR A 57 -16.56 -9.45 -8.15
C THR A 57 -15.29 -8.93 -8.85
N LYS A 58 -14.27 -8.55 -8.10
CA LYS A 58 -13.06 -7.91 -8.63
C LYS A 58 -11.91 -8.91 -8.78
N GLU A 59 -11.05 -8.65 -9.76
CA GLU A 59 -9.82 -9.45 -10.00
C GLU A 59 -8.63 -8.92 -9.20
N THR A 60 -8.66 -7.66 -8.79
CA THR A 60 -7.58 -6.99 -8.04
C THR A 60 -8.19 -6.16 -6.92
N LEU A 61 -7.57 -6.22 -5.76
CA LEU A 61 -7.90 -5.44 -4.57
C LEU A 61 -6.63 -4.90 -3.95
N SER A 62 -6.49 -3.59 -3.90
CA SER A 62 -5.50 -2.92 -3.04
C SER A 62 -6.04 -2.87 -1.63
N LEU A 63 -5.17 -3.13 -0.67
CA LEU A 63 -5.49 -3.13 0.75
C LEU A 63 -4.37 -2.46 1.56
N ASP A 64 -4.76 -1.88 2.67
CA ASP A 64 -3.84 -1.35 3.68
C ASP A 64 -4.48 -1.47 5.06
N THR A 65 -3.69 -1.49 6.13
CA THR A 65 -4.15 -1.61 7.51
C THR A 65 -3.65 -0.46 8.38
N GLU A 66 -4.58 0.26 9.00
CA GLU A 66 -4.27 1.24 10.03
C GLU A 66 -4.16 0.56 11.40
N THR A 67 -3.09 0.84 12.11
CA THR A 67 -2.76 0.12 13.35
C THR A 67 -2.20 1.03 14.44
N THR A 68 -2.09 0.48 15.65
CA THR A 68 -1.55 1.19 16.82
C THR A 68 -0.02 1.16 16.92
N SER A 69 0.67 0.34 16.13
CA SER A 69 2.12 0.10 16.23
C SER A 69 2.70 -0.29 14.88
N THR A 70 3.98 -0.05 14.69
CA THR A 70 4.77 -0.57 13.55
C THR A 70 5.28 -2.00 13.77
N ASP A 71 5.11 -2.56 14.95
CA ASP A 71 5.34 -3.97 15.26
C ASP A 71 4.05 -4.76 15.01
N ALA A 72 3.99 -5.49 13.91
CA ALA A 72 2.80 -6.21 13.46
C ALA A 72 2.30 -7.26 14.46
N ILE A 73 3.19 -7.83 15.27
CA ILE A 73 2.84 -8.88 16.25
C ILE A 73 2.02 -8.31 17.40
N SER A 74 2.37 -7.11 17.87
CA SER A 74 1.71 -6.43 18.98
C SER A 74 0.68 -5.38 18.54
N ALA A 75 0.61 -5.09 17.25
CA ALA A 75 -0.28 -4.07 16.70
C ALA A 75 -1.76 -4.46 16.82
N GLU A 76 -2.58 -3.48 17.18
CA GLU A 76 -4.03 -3.59 17.09
C GLU A 76 -4.54 -2.86 15.86
N LEU A 77 -5.51 -3.46 15.16
CA LEU A 77 -6.17 -2.83 14.01
C LEU A 77 -7.00 -1.63 14.46
N VAL A 78 -6.84 -0.52 13.76
CA VAL A 78 -7.64 0.70 13.89
C VAL A 78 -8.58 0.85 12.70
N GLY A 79 -8.17 0.40 11.52
CA GLY A 79 -8.95 0.46 10.31
C GLY A 79 -8.44 -0.47 9.22
N LEU A 80 -9.29 -0.66 8.22
CA LEU A 80 -8.98 -1.34 6.97
C LEU A 80 -9.29 -0.37 5.83
N SER A 81 -8.42 -0.27 4.85
CA SER A 81 -8.69 0.48 3.64
C SER A 81 -8.54 -0.38 2.40
N PHE A 82 -9.35 -0.07 1.39
CA PHE A 82 -9.43 -0.84 0.14
C PHE A 82 -9.61 0.07 -1.06
N SER A 83 -9.00 -0.30 -2.18
CA SER A 83 -9.26 0.29 -3.48
C SER A 83 -9.31 -0.80 -4.56
N VAL A 84 -10.22 -0.64 -5.53
CA VAL A 84 -10.37 -1.54 -6.67
C VAL A 84 -10.35 -0.78 -8.00
N GLU A 85 -10.43 0.53 -7.94
CA GLU A 85 -10.39 1.46 -9.06
C GLU A 85 -9.66 2.74 -8.64
N GLU A 86 -8.86 3.31 -9.51
CA GLU A 86 -8.11 4.53 -9.22
C GLU A 86 -9.04 5.67 -8.82
N LYS A 87 -8.67 6.40 -7.77
CA LYS A 87 -9.42 7.52 -7.18
C LYS A 87 -10.73 7.11 -6.49
N GLU A 88 -10.95 5.82 -6.28
CA GLU A 88 -12.03 5.27 -5.50
C GLU A 88 -11.49 4.37 -4.41
N ALA A 89 -11.81 4.68 -3.15
CA ALA A 89 -11.34 3.90 -2.01
C ALA A 89 -12.33 3.93 -0.84
N PHE A 90 -12.19 2.94 0.04
CA PHE A 90 -13.09 2.70 1.16
C PHE A 90 -12.28 2.52 2.43
N TYR A 91 -12.67 3.22 3.49
CA TYR A 91 -12.12 3.05 4.82
C TYR A 91 -13.16 2.46 5.76
N ILE A 92 -12.78 1.44 6.51
CA ILE A 92 -13.60 0.74 7.47
C ILE A 92 -12.96 0.87 8.85
N PRO A 93 -13.54 1.62 9.80
CA PRO A 93 -13.01 1.71 11.15
C PRO A 93 -13.19 0.38 11.89
N ILE A 94 -12.16 -0.04 12.62
CA ILE A 94 -12.16 -1.26 13.42
C ILE A 94 -12.31 -0.88 14.91
N PRO A 95 -13.34 -1.40 15.60
CA PRO A 95 -13.54 -1.15 17.03
C PRO A 95 -12.35 -1.58 17.90
N GLU A 96 -12.13 -0.88 19.01
CA GLU A 96 -11.09 -1.25 19.99
C GLU A 96 -11.43 -2.58 20.69
N ASN A 97 -12.72 -2.85 20.89
CA ASN A 97 -13.15 -4.12 21.46
C ASN A 97 -12.76 -5.29 20.55
N ARG A 98 -11.93 -6.19 21.06
CA ARG A 98 -11.35 -7.30 20.29
C ARG A 98 -12.40 -8.23 19.67
N GLU A 99 -13.49 -8.52 20.38
CA GLU A 99 -14.57 -9.38 19.86
C GLU A 99 -15.30 -8.73 18.69
N GLU A 100 -15.60 -7.44 18.81
CA GLU A 100 -16.23 -6.66 17.73
C GLU A 100 -15.29 -6.50 16.54
N ALA A 101 -14.01 -6.24 16.81
CA ALA A 101 -12.98 -6.17 15.77
C ALA A 101 -12.89 -7.49 14.98
N LEU A 102 -12.83 -8.64 15.66
CA LEU A 102 -12.81 -9.95 15.01
C LEU A 102 -14.05 -10.20 14.15
N LYS A 103 -15.24 -9.80 14.63
CA LYS A 103 -16.50 -9.92 13.86
C LYS A 103 -16.46 -9.05 12.61
N ARG A 104 -15.98 -7.81 12.71
CA ARG A 104 -15.92 -6.87 11.61
C ARG A 104 -14.90 -7.30 10.55
N VAL A 105 -13.71 -7.71 10.95
CA VAL A 105 -12.68 -8.25 10.05
C VAL A 105 -13.17 -9.53 9.35
N ALA A 106 -13.92 -10.39 10.05
CA ALA A 106 -14.46 -11.63 9.50
C ALA A 106 -15.43 -11.40 8.33
N ILE A 107 -16.08 -10.24 8.22
CA ILE A 107 -16.93 -9.89 7.06
C ILE A 107 -16.11 -9.93 5.77
N PHE A 108 -14.87 -9.43 5.80
CA PHE A 108 -13.99 -9.38 4.62
C PHE A 108 -13.11 -10.62 4.44
N LYS A 109 -13.17 -11.59 5.36
CA LYS A 109 -12.42 -12.85 5.23
C LYS A 109 -12.63 -13.56 3.88
N PRO A 110 -13.84 -13.65 3.31
CA PRO A 110 -14.05 -14.24 1.98
C PRO A 110 -13.24 -13.54 0.88
N VAL A 111 -13.03 -12.23 0.96
CA VAL A 111 -12.24 -11.45 -0.01
C VAL A 111 -10.75 -11.71 0.17
N TYR A 112 -10.26 -11.62 1.40
CA TYR A 112 -8.85 -11.86 1.73
C TYR A 112 -8.40 -13.29 1.35
N GLU A 113 -9.27 -14.27 1.57
CA GLU A 113 -8.97 -15.68 1.33
C GLU A 113 -9.37 -16.17 -0.07
N ASN A 114 -9.88 -15.30 -0.94
CA ASN A 114 -10.18 -15.66 -2.33
C ASN A 114 -8.88 -15.73 -3.16
N GLU A 115 -8.54 -16.91 -3.63
CA GLU A 115 -7.33 -17.15 -4.41
C GLU A 115 -7.35 -16.52 -5.81
N SER A 116 -8.54 -16.19 -6.32
CA SER A 116 -8.71 -15.56 -7.64
C SER A 116 -8.53 -14.05 -7.64
N ILE A 117 -8.49 -13.41 -6.45
CA ILE A 117 -8.28 -11.96 -6.32
C ILE A 117 -6.81 -11.70 -6.04
N LEU A 118 -6.17 -10.89 -6.88
CA LEU A 118 -4.83 -10.35 -6.62
C LEU A 118 -4.90 -9.32 -5.48
N LYS A 119 -4.17 -9.53 -4.39
CA LYS A 119 -4.01 -8.56 -3.28
C LYS A 119 -2.81 -7.69 -3.55
N VAL A 120 -3.01 -6.39 -3.51
CA VAL A 120 -1.97 -5.38 -3.69
C VAL A 120 -1.75 -4.65 -2.38
N GLY A 121 -0.51 -4.46 -1.97
CA GLY A 121 -0.16 -3.71 -0.76
C GLY A 121 1.19 -3.01 -0.90
N GLN A 122 1.45 -2.09 -0.01
CA GLN A 122 2.75 -1.45 0.18
C GLN A 122 3.40 -2.03 1.44
N ASN A 123 4.46 -2.85 1.32
CA ASN A 123 4.98 -3.66 2.41
C ASN A 123 3.91 -4.65 2.96
N ILE A 124 3.27 -5.35 2.04
CA ILE A 124 2.12 -6.25 2.31
C ILE A 124 2.42 -7.35 3.35
N LYS A 125 3.68 -7.62 3.64
CA LYS A 125 4.09 -8.53 4.72
C LYS A 125 3.53 -8.07 6.06
N TYR A 126 3.60 -6.78 6.35
CA TYR A 126 3.05 -6.19 7.56
C TYR A 126 1.54 -6.44 7.69
N ASP A 127 0.78 -6.17 6.63
CA ASP A 127 -0.67 -6.39 6.61
C ASP A 127 -1.03 -7.87 6.75
N TYR A 128 -0.24 -8.76 6.11
CA TYR A 128 -0.38 -10.20 6.24
C TYR A 128 -0.28 -10.64 7.71
N GLU A 129 0.74 -10.15 8.43
CA GLU A 129 0.99 -10.49 9.83
C GLU A 129 -0.12 -9.91 10.75
N VAL A 130 -0.47 -8.64 10.57
CA VAL A 130 -1.56 -8.01 11.33
C VAL A 130 -2.88 -8.75 11.14
N LEU A 131 -3.28 -9.02 9.89
CA LEU A 131 -4.51 -9.74 9.57
C LEU A 131 -4.52 -11.18 10.08
N SER A 132 -3.36 -11.84 10.12
CA SER A 132 -3.21 -13.19 10.70
C SER A 132 -3.59 -13.20 12.17
N ASN A 133 -3.26 -12.16 12.94
CA ASN A 133 -3.67 -12.00 14.34
C ASN A 133 -5.19 -11.87 14.50
N TYR A 134 -5.92 -11.55 13.42
CA TYR A 134 -7.39 -11.49 13.39
C TYR A 134 -8.02 -12.73 12.72
N GLY A 135 -7.24 -13.81 12.52
CA GLY A 135 -7.73 -15.07 11.97
C GLY A 135 -8.01 -15.04 10.47
N VAL A 136 -7.38 -14.14 9.76
CA VAL A 136 -7.45 -13.98 8.30
C VAL A 136 -6.13 -14.45 7.69
N LYS A 137 -6.21 -15.20 6.58
CA LYS A 137 -5.06 -15.56 5.77
C LYS A 137 -5.19 -14.90 4.39
N LEU A 138 -4.19 -14.11 3.99
CA LEU A 138 -4.14 -13.61 2.62
C LEU A 138 -3.80 -14.79 1.69
N LYS A 139 -4.78 -15.24 0.89
CA LYS A 139 -4.60 -16.32 -0.09
C LYS A 139 -4.52 -15.77 -1.52
N GLY A 140 -4.07 -16.59 -2.45
CA GLY A 140 -3.89 -16.22 -3.85
C GLY A 140 -2.64 -15.39 -4.08
N ALA A 141 -2.51 -14.77 -5.24
CA ALA A 141 -1.36 -13.93 -5.57
C ALA A 141 -1.36 -12.63 -4.76
N MET A 142 -0.17 -12.16 -4.41
CA MET A 142 0.07 -10.85 -3.79
C MET A 142 0.99 -10.02 -4.69
N PHE A 143 0.84 -8.71 -4.66
CA PHE A 143 1.72 -7.76 -5.31
C PHE A 143 2.16 -6.71 -4.28
N ASP A 144 3.44 -6.66 -3.98
CA ASP A 144 4.04 -5.66 -3.11
C ASP A 144 4.67 -4.54 -3.93
N THR A 145 4.17 -3.31 -3.79
CA THR A 145 4.66 -2.15 -4.55
C THR A 145 6.07 -1.74 -4.13
N MET A 146 6.43 -1.92 -2.86
CA MET A 146 7.77 -1.63 -2.36
C MET A 146 8.81 -2.58 -2.97
N ILE A 147 8.52 -3.88 -2.99
CA ILE A 147 9.40 -4.90 -3.57
C ILE A 147 9.47 -4.73 -5.10
N ALA A 148 8.36 -4.46 -5.77
CA ALA A 148 8.34 -4.18 -7.19
C ALA A 148 9.25 -3.00 -7.55
N HIS A 149 9.16 -1.90 -6.81
CA HIS A 149 10.02 -0.74 -7.02
C HIS A 149 11.48 -1.04 -6.70
N TYR A 150 11.76 -1.82 -5.66
CA TYR A 150 13.12 -2.25 -5.33
C TYR A 150 13.78 -3.02 -6.49
N LEU A 151 13.05 -3.92 -7.13
CA LEU A 151 13.59 -4.66 -8.29
C LEU A 151 13.83 -3.78 -9.51
N ILE A 152 13.05 -2.71 -9.67
CA ILE A 152 13.16 -1.77 -10.81
C ILE A 152 14.28 -0.76 -10.57
N GLN A 153 14.38 -0.20 -9.36
CA GLN A 153 15.29 0.89 -9.01
C GLN A 153 15.87 0.70 -7.60
N PRO A 154 16.77 -0.27 -7.37
CA PRO A 154 17.24 -0.68 -6.03
C PRO A 154 17.98 0.42 -5.25
N GLU A 155 18.51 1.43 -5.94
CA GLU A 155 19.28 2.53 -5.33
C GLU A 155 18.40 3.66 -4.78
N LEU A 156 17.09 3.63 -5.05
CA LEU A 156 16.17 4.70 -4.66
C LEU A 156 15.46 4.39 -3.34
N ARG A 157 14.63 5.34 -2.89
CA ARG A 157 13.75 5.12 -1.74
C ARG A 157 12.49 4.39 -2.20
N HIS A 158 11.95 3.51 -1.35
CA HIS A 158 10.80 2.67 -1.69
C HIS A 158 9.58 2.94 -0.81
N ASN A 159 9.57 4.06 -0.07
CA ASN A 159 8.40 4.49 0.67
C ASN A 159 7.34 5.09 -0.28
N MET A 160 6.07 4.99 0.10
CA MET A 160 4.93 5.37 -0.71
C MET A 160 5.01 6.83 -1.17
N ASP A 161 5.30 7.77 -0.28
CA ASP A 161 5.39 9.21 -0.59
C ASP A 161 6.37 9.47 -1.74
N TYR A 162 7.57 8.91 -1.64
CA TYR A 162 8.59 9.07 -2.68
C TYR A 162 8.15 8.49 -4.02
N MET A 163 7.56 7.29 -4.01
CA MET A 163 7.08 6.66 -5.23
C MET A 163 5.88 7.41 -5.82
N ALA A 164 4.97 7.90 -5.00
CA ALA A 164 3.85 8.72 -5.46
C ALA A 164 4.31 10.02 -6.12
N GLU A 165 5.27 10.74 -5.50
CA GLU A 165 5.83 11.96 -6.09
C GLU A 165 6.56 11.69 -7.41
N THR A 166 7.40 10.66 -7.45
CA THR A 166 8.28 10.40 -8.61
C THR A 166 7.61 9.65 -9.76
N LEU A 167 6.68 8.74 -9.46
CA LEU A 167 6.04 7.90 -10.48
C LEU A 167 4.64 8.37 -10.88
N LEU A 168 3.93 9.03 -9.97
CA LEU A 168 2.55 9.47 -10.19
C LEU A 168 2.43 11.01 -10.29
N GLY A 169 3.47 11.78 -9.93
CA GLY A 169 3.37 13.24 -9.81
C GLY A 169 2.38 13.67 -8.72
N TYR A 170 2.20 12.83 -7.69
CA TYR A 170 1.20 13.01 -6.65
C TYR A 170 1.85 13.13 -5.28
N ARG A 171 1.39 14.08 -4.48
CA ARG A 171 1.83 14.27 -3.09
C ARG A 171 0.76 13.78 -2.14
N THR A 172 1.10 12.73 -1.39
CA THR A 172 0.23 12.10 -0.39
C THR A 172 0.10 12.94 0.88
N ILE A 173 -0.90 12.62 1.69
CA ILE A 173 -1.00 13.13 3.07
C ILE A 173 0.09 12.43 3.89
N HIS A 174 0.92 13.21 4.59
CA HIS A 174 1.94 12.64 5.47
C HIS A 174 1.33 12.22 6.81
N ILE A 175 1.75 11.08 7.35
CA ILE A 175 1.30 10.58 8.65
C ILE A 175 1.57 11.58 9.79
N GLU A 176 2.63 12.38 9.68
CA GLU A 176 2.93 13.44 10.64
C GLU A 176 1.89 14.58 10.64
N ASP A 177 1.16 14.78 9.54
CA ASP A 177 0.06 15.77 9.47
C ASP A 177 -1.14 15.29 10.30
N LEU A 178 -1.34 13.97 10.42
CA LEU A 178 -2.38 13.36 11.25
C LEU A 178 -1.97 13.24 12.72
N LEU A 179 -0.83 12.61 12.97
CA LEU A 179 -0.40 12.20 14.31
C LEU A 179 0.46 13.25 15.01
N GLY A 180 0.91 14.26 14.25
CA GLY A 180 1.91 15.23 14.71
C GLY A 180 3.34 14.70 14.58
N SER A 181 4.32 15.59 14.80
CA SER A 181 5.73 15.27 14.64
C SER A 181 6.19 14.14 15.56
N LYS A 182 7.13 13.32 15.07
CA LYS A 182 7.71 12.20 15.83
C LYS A 182 8.26 12.65 17.19
N GLY A 183 7.86 11.96 18.23
CA GLY A 183 8.30 12.23 19.60
C GLY A 183 7.28 11.79 20.67
N LYS A 184 7.58 12.11 21.93
CA LYS A 184 6.74 11.71 23.09
C LYS A 184 5.30 12.25 23.08
N LYS A 185 4.99 13.23 22.21
CA LYS A 185 3.66 13.83 22.08
C LYS A 185 2.94 13.41 20.81
N GLN A 186 3.54 12.54 20.00
CA GLN A 186 2.88 12.01 18.82
C GLN A 186 1.65 11.21 19.27
N LYS A 187 0.52 11.48 18.63
CA LYS A 187 -0.73 10.73 18.84
C LYS A 187 -0.56 9.30 18.29
N ASN A 188 -1.37 8.39 18.84
CA ASN A 188 -1.58 7.09 18.21
C ASN A 188 -2.73 7.18 17.20
N MET A 189 -2.76 6.31 16.21
CA MET A 189 -3.87 6.26 15.24
C MET A 189 -5.22 6.02 15.94
N ARG A 190 -5.24 5.28 17.05
CA ARG A 190 -6.43 5.03 17.88
C ARG A 190 -6.97 6.28 18.59
N ASP A 191 -6.16 7.32 18.77
CA ASP A 191 -6.58 8.58 19.39
C ASP A 191 -7.40 9.48 18.45
N LEU A 192 -7.45 9.13 17.17
CA LEU A 192 -8.17 9.87 16.13
C LEU A 192 -9.56 9.27 15.89
N SER A 193 -10.50 10.12 15.51
CA SER A 193 -11.82 9.66 15.06
C SER A 193 -11.74 9.05 13.66
N PRO A 194 -12.65 8.16 13.28
CA PRO A 194 -12.71 7.62 11.91
C PRO A 194 -12.77 8.69 10.82
N SER A 195 -13.42 9.82 11.09
CA SER A 195 -13.52 10.95 10.15
C SER A 195 -12.20 11.73 9.98
N GLU A 196 -11.25 11.61 10.90
CA GLU A 196 -9.93 12.19 10.78
C GLU A 196 -8.97 11.26 10.00
N ILE A 197 -9.21 9.93 10.06
CA ILE A 197 -8.33 8.92 9.47
C ILE A 197 -8.72 8.61 8.02
N TYR A 198 -10.03 8.61 7.67
CA TYR A 198 -10.53 7.95 6.48
C TYR A 198 -9.92 8.46 5.17
N GLU A 199 -9.66 9.75 5.03
CA GLU A 199 -9.07 10.31 3.81
C GLU A 199 -7.62 9.84 3.63
N TYR A 200 -6.84 9.84 4.70
CA TYR A 200 -5.47 9.35 4.72
C TYR A 200 -5.42 7.86 4.34
N ALA A 201 -6.14 7.02 5.07
CA ALA A 201 -6.13 5.58 4.87
C ALA A 201 -6.70 5.15 3.50
N ALA A 202 -7.74 5.84 3.02
CA ALA A 202 -8.29 5.60 1.68
C ALA A 202 -7.31 6.03 0.57
N GLU A 203 -6.58 7.14 0.78
CA GLU A 203 -5.52 7.59 -0.12
C GLU A 203 -4.42 6.54 -0.23
N ASP A 204 -3.96 5.96 0.88
CA ASP A 204 -2.91 4.94 0.89
C ASP A 204 -3.31 3.70 0.06
N ALA A 205 -4.56 3.24 0.17
CA ALA A 205 -5.07 2.14 -0.65
C ALA A 205 -5.18 2.50 -2.14
N ASP A 206 -5.63 3.72 -2.49
CA ASP A 206 -5.72 4.20 -3.88
C ASP A 206 -4.32 4.36 -4.49
N ILE A 207 -3.42 5.05 -3.80
CA ILE A 207 -2.04 5.26 -4.27
C ILE A 207 -1.32 3.94 -4.47
N THR A 208 -1.50 2.98 -3.57
CA THR A 208 -0.95 1.62 -3.71
C THR A 208 -1.46 0.93 -4.98
N LEU A 209 -2.74 1.05 -5.30
CA LEU A 209 -3.30 0.52 -6.56
C LEU A 209 -2.70 1.20 -7.79
N ARG A 210 -2.62 2.53 -7.77
CA ARG A 210 -2.03 3.32 -8.87
C ARG A 210 -0.55 3.00 -9.06
N LEU A 211 0.22 2.86 -7.98
CA LEU A 211 1.62 2.43 -8.03
C LEU A 211 1.77 1.04 -8.67
N LYS A 212 0.93 0.06 -8.29
CA LYS A 212 0.92 -1.26 -8.93
C LYS A 212 0.70 -1.15 -10.43
N ASN A 213 -0.23 -0.30 -10.88
CA ASN A 213 -0.54 -0.13 -12.29
C ASN A 213 0.64 0.42 -13.11
N VAL A 214 1.48 1.27 -12.50
CA VAL A 214 2.70 1.79 -13.13
C VAL A 214 3.88 0.82 -13.02
N LEU A 215 4.02 0.11 -11.89
CA LEU A 215 5.17 -0.76 -11.63
C LEU A 215 5.07 -2.10 -12.35
N ALA A 216 3.88 -2.70 -12.45
CA ALA A 216 3.73 -4.01 -13.07
C ALA A 216 4.21 -4.06 -14.56
N PRO A 217 3.91 -3.10 -15.43
CA PRO A 217 4.48 -3.05 -16.77
C PRO A 217 6.01 -2.92 -16.78
N LYS A 218 6.57 -2.13 -15.85
CA LYS A 218 8.03 -1.92 -15.75
C LYS A 218 8.79 -3.17 -15.32
N LEU A 219 8.23 -3.99 -14.42
CA LEU A 219 8.81 -5.31 -14.08
C LEU A 219 8.98 -6.18 -15.32
N LYS A 220 7.99 -6.17 -16.22
CA LYS A 220 8.00 -6.91 -17.47
C LYS A 220 9.00 -6.33 -18.46
N GLU A 221 9.02 -5.02 -18.64
CA GLU A 221 9.95 -4.30 -19.53
C GLU A 221 11.42 -4.57 -19.16
N LEU A 222 11.73 -4.57 -17.85
CA LEU A 222 13.07 -4.84 -17.33
C LEU A 222 13.41 -6.33 -17.19
N ASN A 223 12.50 -7.24 -17.59
CA ASN A 223 12.67 -8.68 -17.49
C ASN A 223 12.95 -9.20 -16.06
N VAL A 224 12.38 -8.53 -15.03
CA VAL A 224 12.45 -8.94 -13.62
C VAL A 224 11.12 -9.49 -13.09
N GLU A 225 10.12 -9.61 -13.96
CA GLU A 225 8.78 -10.12 -13.61
C GLU A 225 8.83 -11.56 -13.10
N GLU A 226 9.64 -12.43 -13.71
CA GLU A 226 9.80 -13.82 -13.26
C GLU A 226 10.41 -13.88 -11.85
N LEU A 227 11.44 -13.08 -11.58
CA LEU A 227 12.04 -12.96 -10.25
C LEU A 227 11.01 -12.50 -9.22
N PHE A 228 10.22 -11.47 -9.56
CA PHE A 228 9.18 -10.95 -8.70
C PHE A 228 8.14 -12.02 -8.31
N TRP A 229 7.57 -12.74 -9.29
CA TRP A 229 6.51 -13.69 -9.04
C TRP A 229 6.96 -15.04 -8.51
N SER A 230 8.14 -15.52 -8.92
CA SER A 230 8.61 -16.88 -8.56
C SER A 230 9.48 -16.92 -7.31
N ILE A 231 10.06 -15.79 -6.89
CA ILE A 231 10.94 -15.72 -5.70
C ILE A 231 10.43 -14.71 -4.70
N GLU A 232 10.32 -13.43 -5.06
CA GLU A 232 10.07 -12.36 -4.09
C GLU A 232 8.68 -12.47 -3.44
N MET A 233 7.63 -12.65 -4.21
CA MET A 233 6.27 -12.74 -3.65
C MET A 233 6.05 -14.00 -2.81
N PRO A 234 6.50 -15.21 -3.19
CA PRO A 234 6.50 -16.36 -2.29
C PRO A 234 7.30 -16.16 -1.00
N LEU A 235 8.45 -15.47 -1.09
CA LEU A 235 9.30 -15.19 0.06
C LEU A 235 8.61 -14.30 1.11
N VAL A 236 7.77 -13.35 0.69
CA VAL A 236 6.95 -12.53 1.61
C VAL A 236 6.18 -13.39 2.61
N ARG A 237 5.51 -14.47 2.12
CA ARG A 237 4.76 -15.38 3.00
C ARG A 237 5.65 -16.17 3.93
N VAL A 238 6.76 -16.67 3.42
CA VAL A 238 7.71 -17.44 4.23
C VAL A 238 8.24 -16.59 5.38
N LEU A 239 8.62 -15.35 5.08
CA LEU A 239 9.12 -14.41 6.11
C LEU A 239 8.04 -14.06 7.13
N ALA A 240 6.82 -13.74 6.67
CA ALA A 240 5.70 -13.47 7.56
C ALA A 240 5.37 -14.67 8.47
N ASP A 241 5.30 -15.88 7.92
CA ASP A 241 5.04 -17.11 8.70
C ASP A 241 6.17 -17.39 9.71
N MET A 242 7.42 -17.08 9.38
CA MET A 242 8.55 -17.18 10.31
C MET A 242 8.42 -16.16 11.45
N GLU A 243 8.13 -14.91 11.15
CA GLU A 243 7.97 -13.84 12.15
C GLU A 243 6.76 -14.09 13.06
N LEU A 244 5.66 -14.62 12.53
CA LEU A 244 4.48 -15.04 13.31
C LEU A 244 4.76 -16.24 14.24
N THR A 245 5.78 -17.04 13.94
CA THR A 245 6.14 -18.23 14.75
C THR A 245 7.10 -17.89 15.88
N GLY A 246 7.90 -16.86 15.75
CA GLY A 246 8.92 -16.40 16.71
C GLY A 246 10.33 -16.85 16.38
#